data_b20e1a6b5286f178489318c676e393d5
#
_entry.id   b20e1a6b5286f178489318c676e393d5
#
_cell.length_a   1.000
_cell.length_b   1.000
_cell.length_c   1.000
_cell.angle_alpha   90.00
_cell.angle_beta   90.00
_cell.angle_gamma   90.00
#
_symmetry.space_group_name_H-M   'P 1'
#
loop_
_entity.id
_entity.type
_entity.pdbx_description
1 polymer ?
#
loop_
_entity_poly.entity_id
_entity_poly.type
_entity_poly.pdbx_seq_one_letter_code
_entity_poly.pdbx_strand_id
1 'polypeptide(L)'
;MYLQDLIATLQRFWAERGCVVEQPVDVEVGAGTFHPATFLRCLGPEPWNTAFAQFCRRPTDGRYGENPNRLGAYYQFQVGLKPSPPAVQDLYLDSLRAIGLDPAAHDIRFVEDDWESPTLGAWGLGWEVWSDGMEVTQFTYFQQAGGLDLLPVTAELTYGVERLAMYLQGVDNVFDLRWDKNVTYGQLRRPWEVEYSRYQFEELDAAFFFDLFDRYEREHGRLLGRGLVLPAYEMCMKSSHAFNSLDARGAISVTERQRFIGRVRAMAKASAEAYVAARAGLGFPLLPTDVGAAAKAAFDGAIDSGVNAAALAAARVVRASQRGPGAAHEEA
;
A
#
# COMPACT_ATOMS: atom_id res chain seq x y z
N MET A 1 -2.93 -4.94 -25.72
CA MET A 1 -3.97 -4.89 -24.65
C MET A 1 -4.26 -3.44 -24.30
N TYR A 2 -5.54 -3.03 -24.12
CA TYR A 2 -5.87 -1.68 -23.65
C TYR A 2 -5.60 -1.55 -22.14
N LEU A 3 -5.39 -0.32 -21.65
CA LEU A 3 -5.09 -0.08 -20.24
C LEU A 3 -6.22 -0.56 -19.31
N GLN A 4 -7.49 -0.31 -19.66
CA GLN A 4 -8.63 -0.80 -18.89
C GLN A 4 -8.71 -2.33 -18.84
N ASP A 5 -8.35 -3.00 -19.95
CA ASP A 5 -8.37 -4.47 -20.03
C ASP A 5 -7.24 -5.09 -19.19
N LEU A 6 -6.08 -4.42 -19.11
CA LEU A 6 -5.00 -4.81 -18.22
C LEU A 6 -5.46 -4.82 -16.77
N ILE A 7 -6.07 -3.72 -16.30
CA ILE A 7 -6.60 -3.63 -14.92
C ILE A 7 -7.64 -4.72 -14.67
N ALA A 8 -8.60 -4.88 -15.58
CA ALA A 8 -9.65 -5.90 -15.46
C ALA A 8 -9.10 -7.34 -15.45
N THR A 9 -8.02 -7.58 -16.22
CA THR A 9 -7.37 -8.89 -16.28
C THR A 9 -6.64 -9.19 -14.97
N LEU A 10 -5.89 -8.23 -14.41
CA LEU A 10 -5.26 -8.39 -13.10
C LEU A 10 -6.29 -8.59 -11.98
N GLN A 11 -7.40 -7.83 -11.99
CA GLN A 11 -8.47 -8.02 -11.00
C GLN A 11 -9.03 -9.45 -11.07
N ARG A 12 -9.33 -9.95 -12.26
CA ARG A 12 -9.83 -11.32 -12.45
C ARG A 12 -8.81 -12.37 -12.03
N PHE A 13 -7.56 -12.22 -12.44
CA PHE A 13 -6.46 -13.12 -12.09
C PHE A 13 -6.32 -13.31 -10.58
N TRP A 14 -6.32 -12.22 -9.84
CA TRP A 14 -6.16 -12.25 -8.38
C TRP A 14 -7.44 -12.66 -7.65
N ALA A 15 -8.62 -12.31 -8.19
CA ALA A 15 -9.91 -12.79 -7.65
C ALA A 15 -10.01 -14.32 -7.70
N GLU A 16 -9.61 -14.93 -8.83
CA GLU A 16 -9.58 -16.39 -9.01
C GLU A 16 -8.60 -17.09 -8.05
N ARG A 17 -7.65 -16.34 -7.46
CA ARG A 17 -6.67 -16.81 -6.47
C ARG A 17 -7.06 -16.45 -5.03
N GLY A 18 -8.31 -16.08 -4.81
CA GLY A 18 -8.88 -15.84 -3.48
C GLY A 18 -8.63 -14.45 -2.92
N CYS A 19 -8.18 -13.49 -3.72
CA CYS A 19 -8.11 -12.11 -3.29
C CYS A 19 -9.50 -11.45 -3.27
N VAL A 20 -9.80 -10.71 -2.22
CA VAL A 20 -10.91 -9.75 -2.19
C VAL A 20 -10.53 -8.60 -3.13
N VAL A 21 -11.36 -8.36 -4.15
CA VAL A 21 -11.16 -7.22 -5.06
C VAL A 21 -11.80 -5.98 -4.43
N GLU A 22 -10.96 -5.16 -3.82
CA GLU A 22 -11.37 -3.90 -3.22
C GLU A 22 -11.52 -2.80 -4.27
N GLN A 23 -12.26 -1.74 -3.91
CA GLN A 23 -12.33 -0.53 -4.71
C GLN A 23 -11.24 0.44 -4.26
N PRO A 24 -10.80 1.38 -5.12
CA PRO A 24 -9.83 2.40 -4.70
C PRO A 24 -10.36 3.19 -3.50
N VAL A 25 -9.47 3.54 -2.56
CA VAL A 25 -9.84 4.45 -1.48
C VAL A 25 -10.16 5.84 -2.07
N ASP A 26 -11.20 6.48 -1.52
CA ASP A 26 -11.76 7.73 -2.00
C ASP A 26 -11.11 9.00 -1.41
N VAL A 27 -9.89 8.86 -0.93
CA VAL A 27 -9.03 9.97 -0.49
C VAL A 27 -7.69 9.91 -1.20
N GLU A 28 -6.98 11.03 -1.26
CA GLU A 28 -5.67 11.11 -1.91
C GLU A 28 -4.62 10.32 -1.12
N VAL A 29 -3.95 9.41 -1.82
CA VAL A 29 -2.86 8.61 -1.26
C VAL A 29 -1.66 8.56 -2.22
N GLY A 30 -0.45 8.52 -1.68
CA GLY A 30 0.78 8.47 -2.47
C GLY A 30 1.16 7.07 -2.98
N ALA A 31 0.54 6.03 -2.43
CA ALA A 31 0.74 4.63 -2.83
C ALA A 31 -0.46 3.79 -2.41
N GLY A 32 -0.66 2.64 -3.08
CA GLY A 32 -1.66 1.65 -2.70
C GLY A 32 -1.47 1.10 -1.29
N THR A 33 -0.24 1.14 -0.77
CA THR A 33 0.09 0.76 0.62
C THR A 33 -0.70 1.56 1.66
N PHE A 34 -1.06 2.82 1.38
CA PHE A 34 -1.88 3.63 2.30
C PHE A 34 -3.33 3.18 2.39
N HIS A 35 -3.83 2.42 1.41
CA HIS A 35 -5.19 1.91 1.45
C HIS A 35 -5.43 1.08 2.72
N PRO A 36 -6.57 1.26 3.44
CA PRO A 36 -6.87 0.49 4.65
C PRO A 36 -6.79 -1.03 4.44
N ALA A 37 -7.16 -1.52 3.24
CA ALA A 37 -7.06 -2.94 2.88
C ALA A 37 -5.61 -3.46 2.81
N THR A 38 -4.62 -2.60 2.68
CA THR A 38 -3.19 -2.95 2.79
C THR A 38 -2.67 -2.59 4.17
N PHE A 39 -2.59 -1.30 4.50
CA PHE A 39 -1.91 -0.84 5.72
C PHE A 39 -2.51 -1.39 7.00
N LEU A 40 -3.84 -1.33 7.18
CA LEU A 40 -4.46 -1.83 8.40
C LEU A 40 -4.60 -3.36 8.39
N ARG A 41 -4.88 -3.96 7.23
CA ARG A 41 -5.11 -5.41 7.13
C ARG A 41 -3.84 -6.24 7.16
N CYS A 42 -2.66 -5.67 6.89
CA CYS A 42 -1.39 -6.38 7.10
C CYS A 42 -1.08 -6.58 8.60
N LEU A 43 -1.71 -5.81 9.49
CA LEU A 43 -1.51 -5.87 10.92
C LEU A 43 -2.21 -7.07 11.58
N GLY A 44 -1.65 -7.52 12.71
CA GLY A 44 -2.23 -8.59 13.54
C GLY A 44 -2.23 -9.96 12.87
N PRO A 45 -2.89 -10.97 13.49
CA PRO A 45 -2.74 -12.37 13.12
C PRO A 45 -3.67 -12.86 12.01
N GLU A 46 -4.67 -12.06 11.61
CA GLU A 46 -5.72 -12.51 10.69
C GLU A 46 -5.21 -12.68 9.26
N PRO A 47 -5.61 -13.75 8.54
CA PRO A 47 -5.30 -13.89 7.12
C PRO A 47 -6.05 -12.85 6.30
N TRP A 48 -5.41 -12.37 5.21
CA TRP A 48 -6.04 -11.40 4.31
C TRP A 48 -5.38 -11.39 2.95
N ASN A 49 -6.17 -11.60 1.90
CA ASN A 49 -5.71 -11.44 0.52
C ASN A 49 -6.56 -10.39 -0.17
N THR A 50 -5.94 -9.43 -0.83
CA THR A 50 -6.62 -8.33 -1.50
C THR A 50 -5.94 -7.95 -2.80
N ALA A 51 -6.72 -7.39 -3.73
CA ALA A 51 -6.19 -6.79 -4.96
C ALA A 51 -7.08 -5.62 -5.39
N PHE A 52 -6.49 -4.52 -5.85
CA PHE A 52 -7.23 -3.35 -6.33
C PHE A 52 -6.35 -2.43 -7.17
N ALA A 53 -6.98 -1.62 -8.02
CA ALA A 53 -6.32 -0.52 -8.70
C ALA A 53 -6.49 0.76 -7.88
N GLN A 54 -5.41 1.50 -7.63
CA GLN A 54 -5.41 2.77 -6.89
C GLN A 54 -4.81 3.88 -7.73
N PHE A 55 -5.53 4.99 -7.89
CA PHE A 55 -4.97 6.21 -8.47
C PHE A 55 -4.16 6.94 -7.40
N CYS A 56 -2.84 6.88 -7.52
CA CYS A 56 -1.91 7.42 -6.54
C CYS A 56 -1.49 8.84 -6.89
N ARG A 57 -1.38 9.70 -5.89
CA ARG A 57 -0.99 11.11 -6.01
C ARG A 57 0.41 11.32 -5.46
N ARG A 58 1.33 11.77 -6.32
CA ARG A 58 2.71 12.15 -5.95
C ARG A 58 3.00 13.56 -6.43
N PRO A 59 2.61 14.59 -5.67
CA PRO A 59 2.70 16.00 -6.09
C PRO A 59 4.09 16.42 -6.57
N THR A 60 5.16 15.95 -5.91
CA THR A 60 6.57 16.25 -6.26
C THR A 60 7.00 15.68 -7.62
N ASP A 61 6.28 14.70 -8.16
CA ASP A 61 6.59 14.04 -9.43
C ASP A 61 5.90 14.70 -10.64
N GLY A 62 5.10 15.74 -10.45
CA GLY A 62 4.50 16.52 -11.53
C GLY A 62 5.53 17.04 -12.52
N ARG A 63 5.21 17.01 -13.81
CA ARG A 63 6.10 17.43 -14.90
C ARG A 63 5.36 18.16 -16.03
N TYR A 64 4.22 18.78 -15.73
CA TYR A 64 3.42 19.57 -16.68
C TYR A 64 3.02 18.81 -17.96
N GLY A 65 3.01 17.47 -17.92
CA GLY A 65 2.72 16.64 -19.08
C GLY A 65 3.85 16.61 -20.14
N GLU A 66 5.06 17.00 -19.76
CA GLU A 66 6.22 17.08 -20.66
C GLU A 66 7.14 15.86 -20.54
N ASN A 67 7.03 15.07 -19.48
CA ASN A 67 7.84 13.87 -19.28
C ASN A 67 7.08 12.62 -19.75
N PRO A 68 7.70 11.72 -20.53
CA PRO A 68 7.03 10.53 -21.07
C PRO A 68 6.74 9.44 -20.05
N ASN A 69 7.43 9.43 -18.87
CA ASN A 69 7.39 8.34 -17.92
C ASN A 69 7.05 8.77 -16.48
N ARG A 70 7.15 10.07 -16.14
CA ARG A 70 6.96 10.58 -14.78
C ARG A 70 5.76 11.50 -14.72
N LEU A 71 4.87 11.21 -13.77
CA LEU A 71 3.59 11.88 -13.59
C LEU A 71 3.35 12.18 -12.11
N GLY A 72 2.65 13.29 -11.82
CA GLY A 72 2.16 13.64 -10.48
C GLY A 72 1.05 12.73 -9.98
N ALA A 73 0.45 11.93 -10.86
CA ALA A 73 -0.45 10.85 -10.48
C ALA A 73 -0.47 9.73 -11.52
N TYR A 74 -0.64 8.49 -11.06
CA TYR A 74 -0.66 7.29 -11.89
C TYR A 74 -1.37 6.14 -11.18
N TYR A 75 -1.67 5.06 -11.91
CA TYR A 75 -2.32 3.89 -11.35
C TYR A 75 -1.29 2.89 -10.81
N GLN A 76 -1.48 2.48 -9.57
CA GLN A 76 -0.88 1.27 -9.03
C GLN A 76 -1.93 0.17 -8.99
N PHE A 77 -1.58 -1.04 -9.44
CA PHE A 77 -2.36 -2.21 -9.12
C PHE A 77 -1.71 -2.88 -7.91
N GLN A 78 -2.44 -2.91 -6.81
CA GLN A 78 -1.96 -3.34 -5.51
C GLN A 78 -2.46 -4.75 -5.20
N VAL A 79 -1.57 -5.62 -4.71
CA VAL A 79 -1.92 -6.94 -4.19
C VAL A 79 -1.29 -7.12 -2.82
N GLY A 80 -2.06 -7.62 -1.87
CA GLY A 80 -1.58 -8.01 -0.55
C GLY A 80 -1.94 -9.46 -0.28
N LEU A 81 -0.96 -10.30 0.08
CA LEU A 81 -1.14 -11.71 0.39
C LEU A 81 -0.61 -12.01 1.80
N LYS A 82 -1.52 -12.36 2.70
CA LYS A 82 -1.22 -12.61 4.12
C LYS A 82 -1.90 -13.89 4.62
N PRO A 83 -1.16 -14.91 5.06
CA PRO A 83 0.31 -14.99 5.04
C PRO A 83 0.86 -15.01 3.61
N SER A 84 2.11 -14.55 3.45
CA SER A 84 2.81 -14.64 2.17
C SER A 84 2.91 -16.11 1.71
N PRO A 85 2.39 -16.48 0.54
CA PRO A 85 2.55 -17.84 0.03
C PRO A 85 4.00 -18.11 -0.38
N PRO A 86 4.53 -19.34 -0.17
CA PRO A 86 5.90 -19.66 -0.57
C PRO A 86 6.20 -19.44 -2.07
N ALA A 87 5.19 -19.67 -2.93
CA ALA A 87 5.32 -19.54 -4.39
C ALA A 87 4.89 -18.14 -4.91
N VAL A 88 4.98 -17.08 -4.11
CA VAL A 88 4.45 -15.76 -4.50
C VAL A 88 5.20 -15.17 -5.70
N GLN A 89 6.48 -15.46 -5.89
CA GLN A 89 7.23 -15.05 -7.09
C GLN A 89 6.68 -15.71 -8.37
N ASP A 90 6.38 -17.02 -8.31
CA ASP A 90 5.79 -17.74 -9.44
C ASP A 90 4.39 -17.20 -9.76
N LEU A 91 3.57 -16.94 -8.72
CA LEU A 91 2.26 -16.30 -8.86
C LEU A 91 2.35 -14.92 -9.52
N TYR A 92 3.36 -14.15 -9.16
CA TYR A 92 3.61 -12.85 -9.79
C TYR A 92 3.97 -13.01 -11.27
N LEU A 93 4.89 -13.91 -11.62
CA LEU A 93 5.27 -14.19 -13.01
C LEU A 93 4.08 -14.72 -13.83
N ASP A 94 3.22 -15.54 -13.23
CA ASP A 94 1.97 -15.97 -13.86
C ASP A 94 1.00 -14.84 -14.11
N SER A 95 0.96 -13.84 -13.22
CA SER A 95 0.15 -12.64 -13.44
C SER A 95 0.63 -11.80 -14.62
N LEU A 96 1.95 -11.74 -14.85
CA LEU A 96 2.53 -11.10 -16.04
C LEU A 96 2.12 -11.85 -17.32
N ARG A 97 2.18 -13.19 -17.31
CA ARG A 97 1.69 -14.01 -18.44
C ARG A 97 0.22 -13.77 -18.71
N ALA A 98 -0.60 -13.65 -17.68
CA ALA A 98 -2.04 -13.41 -17.82
C ALA A 98 -2.37 -12.09 -18.53
N ILE A 99 -1.56 -11.06 -18.35
CA ILE A 99 -1.70 -9.78 -19.08
C ILE A 99 -1.02 -9.78 -20.45
N GLY A 100 -0.40 -10.90 -20.86
CA GLY A 100 0.25 -11.04 -22.16
C GLY A 100 1.73 -10.62 -22.20
N LEU A 101 2.38 -10.41 -21.06
CA LEU A 101 3.80 -10.19 -20.96
C LEU A 101 4.45 -11.54 -20.59
N ASP A 102 5.11 -12.19 -21.57
CA ASP A 102 5.78 -13.45 -21.34
C ASP A 102 7.17 -13.24 -20.69
N PRO A 103 7.38 -13.64 -19.44
CA PRO A 103 8.68 -13.49 -18.78
C PRO A 103 9.84 -14.18 -19.49
N ALA A 104 9.57 -15.19 -20.34
CA ALA A 104 10.61 -15.86 -21.12
C ALA A 104 11.07 -15.04 -22.35
N ALA A 105 10.27 -14.09 -22.81
CA ALA A 105 10.57 -13.22 -23.95
C ALA A 105 11.16 -11.86 -23.55
N HIS A 106 11.23 -11.56 -22.24
CA HIS A 106 11.68 -10.29 -21.68
C HIS A 106 12.82 -10.51 -20.67
N ASP A 107 13.70 -9.52 -20.51
CA ASP A 107 14.74 -9.53 -19.47
C ASP A 107 14.10 -9.13 -18.12
N ILE A 108 13.51 -10.10 -17.43
CA ILE A 108 12.91 -9.90 -16.10
C ILE A 108 13.98 -10.08 -15.03
N ARG A 109 14.19 -9.02 -14.23
CA ARG A 109 15.15 -9.04 -13.13
C ARG A 109 14.45 -8.69 -11.82
N PHE A 110 14.77 -9.44 -10.77
CA PHE A 110 14.46 -9.11 -9.38
C PHE A 110 15.71 -8.45 -8.79
N VAL A 111 15.67 -7.14 -8.64
CA VAL A 111 16.79 -6.35 -8.10
C VAL A 111 16.49 -6.10 -6.62
N GLU A 112 17.40 -6.51 -5.74
CA GLU A 112 17.23 -6.35 -4.29
C GLU A 112 16.97 -4.87 -3.92
N ASP A 113 15.89 -4.66 -3.17
CA ASP A 113 15.48 -3.34 -2.69
C ASP A 113 14.77 -3.48 -1.34
N ASP A 114 15.32 -2.82 -0.33
CA ASP A 114 14.72 -2.70 0.99
C ASP A 114 13.77 -1.50 1.01
N TRP A 115 12.51 -1.78 0.71
CA TRP A 115 11.47 -0.77 0.63
C TRP A 115 11.11 -0.19 2.00
N GLU A 116 10.95 1.13 2.08
CA GLU A 116 10.46 1.80 3.27
C GLU A 116 9.46 2.93 2.99
N SER A 117 8.54 3.15 3.92
CA SER A 117 7.67 4.32 4.00
C SER A 117 7.83 5.00 5.36
N PRO A 118 8.66 6.05 5.44
CA PRO A 118 8.92 6.74 6.71
C PRO A 118 7.66 7.30 7.37
N THR A 119 6.67 7.76 6.59
CA THR A 119 5.40 8.32 7.10
C THR A 119 4.47 7.25 7.65
N LEU A 120 4.50 6.03 7.12
CA LEU A 120 3.72 4.90 7.63
C LEU A 120 4.44 4.13 8.74
N GLY A 121 5.74 4.40 8.99
CA GLY A 121 6.54 3.54 9.86
C GLY A 121 6.51 2.10 9.39
N ALA A 122 6.61 1.92 8.07
CA ALA A 122 6.57 0.63 7.41
C ALA A 122 7.86 0.38 6.62
N TRP A 123 8.31 -0.87 6.62
CA TRP A 123 9.44 -1.32 5.81
C TRP A 123 9.35 -2.81 5.54
N GLY A 124 10.07 -3.26 4.51
CA GLY A 124 10.14 -4.68 4.16
C GLY A 124 11.30 -4.98 3.24
N LEU A 125 11.66 -6.25 3.20
CA LEU A 125 12.67 -6.80 2.29
C LEU A 125 12.01 -7.14 0.95
N GLY A 126 12.74 -7.04 -0.15
CA GLY A 126 12.17 -7.45 -1.43
C GLY A 126 12.97 -7.03 -2.63
N TRP A 127 12.26 -6.71 -3.69
CA TRP A 127 12.85 -6.39 -4.98
C TRP A 127 12.07 -5.30 -5.72
N GLU A 128 12.78 -4.49 -6.48
CA GLU A 128 12.24 -3.89 -7.68
C GLU A 128 12.23 -4.93 -8.80
N VAL A 129 11.09 -5.19 -9.41
CA VAL A 129 11.04 -6.05 -10.60
C VAL A 129 11.17 -5.18 -11.84
N TRP A 130 12.21 -5.46 -12.61
CA TRP A 130 12.55 -4.74 -13.84
C TRP A 130 12.20 -5.61 -15.05
N SER A 131 11.65 -5.01 -16.09
CA SER A 131 11.45 -5.59 -17.41
C SER A 131 12.23 -4.76 -18.41
N ASP A 132 13.14 -5.37 -19.16
CA ASP A 132 13.93 -4.75 -20.23
C ASP A 132 14.53 -3.38 -19.84
N GLY A 133 14.99 -3.26 -18.58
CA GLY A 133 15.64 -2.05 -18.08
C GLY A 133 14.72 -0.99 -17.47
N MET A 134 13.42 -1.25 -17.31
CA MET A 134 12.48 -0.38 -16.59
C MET A 134 11.84 -1.13 -15.41
N GLU A 135 11.83 -0.51 -14.23
CA GLU A 135 11.07 -0.99 -13.08
C GLU A 135 9.57 -1.00 -13.39
N VAL A 136 8.91 -2.15 -13.23
CA VAL A 136 7.49 -2.35 -13.50
C VAL A 136 6.68 -2.70 -12.25
N THR A 137 7.34 -3.20 -11.19
CA THR A 137 6.66 -3.61 -9.94
C THR A 137 7.61 -3.48 -8.76
N GLN A 138 7.10 -2.94 -7.66
CA GLN A 138 7.69 -3.08 -6.34
C GLN A 138 7.13 -4.33 -5.68
N PHE A 139 8.00 -5.22 -5.24
CA PHE A 139 7.66 -6.47 -4.59
C PHE A 139 8.26 -6.49 -3.17
N THR A 140 7.42 -6.53 -2.13
CA THR A 140 7.87 -6.34 -0.75
C THR A 140 7.31 -7.41 0.18
N TYR A 141 8.16 -7.97 1.03
CA TYR A 141 7.75 -8.75 2.20
C TYR A 141 7.77 -7.82 3.41
N PHE A 142 6.61 -7.37 3.84
CA PHE A 142 6.50 -6.45 4.97
C PHE A 142 7.00 -7.08 6.26
N GLN A 143 7.95 -6.41 6.91
CA GLN A 143 8.46 -6.75 8.22
C GLN A 143 7.79 -5.91 9.31
N GLN A 144 7.45 -4.65 9.00
CA GLN A 144 6.84 -3.73 9.94
C GLN A 144 5.86 -2.79 9.23
N ALA A 145 4.76 -2.42 9.90
CA ALA A 145 3.83 -1.37 9.49
C ALA A 145 3.27 -0.66 10.72
N GLY A 146 3.16 0.67 10.66
CA GLY A 146 2.73 1.47 11.82
C GLY A 146 3.66 1.32 13.03
N GLY A 147 4.93 0.94 12.82
CA GLY A 147 5.85 0.63 13.90
C GLY A 147 5.55 -0.68 14.64
N LEU A 148 4.64 -1.53 14.12
CA LEU A 148 4.34 -2.86 14.64
C LEU A 148 4.99 -3.93 13.74
N ASP A 149 5.64 -4.91 14.36
CA ASP A 149 6.21 -6.06 13.67
C ASP A 149 5.09 -6.96 13.12
N LEU A 150 5.29 -7.50 11.92
CA LEU A 150 4.27 -8.25 11.22
C LEU A 150 4.52 -9.76 11.33
N LEU A 151 3.54 -10.45 11.89
CA LEU A 151 3.45 -11.90 11.92
C LEU A 151 1.98 -12.31 11.75
N PRO A 152 1.63 -13.07 10.67
CA PRO A 152 2.49 -13.50 9.58
C PRO A 152 2.92 -12.36 8.66
N VAL A 153 4.02 -12.57 7.94
CA VAL A 153 4.51 -11.63 6.92
C VAL A 153 3.51 -11.52 5.78
N THR A 154 3.30 -10.30 5.31
CA THR A 154 2.48 -10.00 4.12
C THR A 154 3.40 -9.77 2.92
N ALA A 155 3.15 -10.46 1.79
CA ALA A 155 3.73 -10.07 0.51
C ALA A 155 2.87 -8.99 -0.12
N GLU A 156 3.48 -7.87 -0.50
CA GLU A 156 2.87 -6.79 -1.27
C GLU A 156 3.46 -6.77 -2.67
N LEU A 157 2.58 -6.71 -3.68
CA LEU A 157 2.95 -6.52 -5.08
C LEU A 157 2.31 -5.21 -5.56
N THR A 158 3.13 -4.26 -5.95
CA THR A 158 2.69 -2.94 -6.43
C THR A 158 3.09 -2.77 -7.88
N TYR A 159 2.19 -3.08 -8.79
CA TYR A 159 2.41 -2.97 -10.23
C TYR A 159 2.26 -1.52 -10.69
N GLY A 160 3.21 -1.02 -11.48
CA GLY A 160 3.09 0.22 -12.24
C GLY A 160 2.26 0.00 -13.51
N VAL A 161 0.96 0.32 -13.44
CA VAL A 161 0.01 -0.04 -14.51
C VAL A 161 0.37 0.59 -15.84
N GLU A 162 0.73 1.87 -15.85
CA GLU A 162 1.12 2.59 -17.07
C GLU A 162 2.39 2.01 -17.68
N ARG A 163 3.39 1.67 -16.87
CA ARG A 163 4.65 1.10 -17.35
C ARG A 163 4.43 -0.25 -18.01
N LEU A 164 3.64 -1.14 -17.40
CA LEU A 164 3.25 -2.41 -18.00
C LEU A 164 2.45 -2.21 -19.29
N ALA A 165 1.51 -1.25 -19.30
CA ALA A 165 0.74 -0.94 -20.50
C ALA A 165 1.61 -0.42 -21.64
N MET A 166 2.66 0.37 -21.34
CA MET A 166 3.61 0.86 -22.37
C MET A 166 4.33 -0.29 -23.07
N TYR A 167 4.80 -1.31 -22.33
CA TYR A 167 5.37 -2.52 -22.90
C TYR A 167 4.37 -3.28 -23.78
N LEU A 168 3.18 -3.53 -23.25
CA LEU A 168 2.14 -4.28 -23.96
C LEU A 168 1.63 -3.59 -25.22
N GLN A 169 1.73 -2.27 -25.30
CA GLN A 169 1.30 -1.47 -26.45
C GLN A 169 2.45 -1.03 -27.35
N GLY A 170 3.71 -1.22 -26.94
CA GLY A 170 4.89 -0.83 -27.70
C GLY A 170 4.99 0.68 -27.91
N VAL A 171 4.71 1.47 -26.84
CA VAL A 171 4.80 2.94 -26.86
C VAL A 171 5.83 3.44 -25.85
N ASP A 172 6.55 4.51 -26.22
CA ASP A 172 7.60 5.11 -25.39
C ASP A 172 7.11 6.30 -24.55
N ASN A 173 5.87 6.75 -24.77
CA ASN A 173 5.29 7.87 -24.07
C ASN A 173 3.94 7.44 -23.45
N VAL A 174 3.79 7.66 -22.16
CA VAL A 174 2.59 7.31 -21.40
C VAL A 174 1.31 7.94 -21.97
N PHE A 175 1.41 9.13 -22.57
CA PHE A 175 0.26 9.83 -23.15
C PHE A 175 -0.24 9.20 -24.45
N ASP A 176 0.57 8.34 -25.10
CA ASP A 176 0.19 7.61 -26.32
C ASP A 176 -0.52 6.29 -26.02
N LEU A 177 -0.56 5.88 -24.74
CA LEU A 177 -1.30 4.69 -24.30
C LEU A 177 -2.77 4.75 -24.73
N ARG A 178 -3.27 3.64 -25.26
CA ARG A 178 -4.69 3.44 -25.54
C ARG A 178 -5.39 3.02 -24.25
N TRP A 179 -6.31 3.88 -23.78
CA TRP A 179 -7.18 3.52 -22.65
C TRP A 179 -8.18 2.44 -23.08
N ASP A 180 -8.84 2.70 -24.22
CA ASP A 180 -9.68 1.76 -24.96
C ASP A 180 -9.47 1.93 -26.47
N LYS A 181 -10.41 1.41 -27.28
CA LYS A 181 -10.35 1.55 -28.75
C LYS A 181 -10.49 3.00 -29.24
N ASN A 182 -11.09 3.90 -28.47
CA ASN A 182 -11.48 5.25 -28.88
C ASN A 182 -10.68 6.35 -28.17
N VAL A 183 -10.20 6.08 -26.97
CA VAL A 183 -9.66 7.09 -26.05
C VAL A 183 -8.20 6.76 -25.70
N THR A 184 -7.34 7.78 -25.70
CA THR A 184 -5.96 7.66 -25.21
C THR A 184 -5.83 8.13 -23.76
N TYR A 185 -4.79 7.65 -23.09
CA TYR A 185 -4.41 8.12 -21.77
C TYR A 185 -4.14 9.63 -21.77
N GLY A 186 -3.47 10.12 -22.82
CA GLY A 186 -3.18 11.53 -22.99
C GLY A 186 -4.41 12.42 -23.04
N GLN A 187 -5.48 11.97 -23.73
CA GLN A 187 -6.75 12.72 -23.76
C GLN A 187 -7.38 12.88 -22.40
N LEU A 188 -7.22 11.88 -21.51
CA LEU A 188 -7.81 11.90 -20.17
C LEU A 188 -6.88 12.51 -19.10
N ARG A 189 -5.57 12.25 -19.18
CA ARG A 189 -4.64 12.51 -18.08
C ARG A 189 -3.67 13.65 -18.32
N ARG A 190 -3.36 14.01 -19.57
CA ARG A 190 -2.44 15.11 -19.83
C ARG A 190 -2.97 16.48 -19.37
N PRO A 191 -4.25 16.86 -19.61
CA PRO A 191 -4.79 18.09 -19.05
C PRO A 191 -4.75 18.10 -17.51
N TRP A 192 -5.08 16.97 -16.89
CA TRP A 192 -5.01 16.79 -15.43
C TRP A 192 -3.56 17.01 -14.94
N GLU A 193 -2.58 16.39 -15.55
CA GLU A 193 -1.15 16.52 -15.18
C GLU A 193 -0.66 17.97 -15.28
N VAL A 194 -1.04 18.69 -16.35
CA VAL A 194 -0.68 20.10 -16.53
C VAL A 194 -1.29 20.98 -15.44
N GLU A 195 -2.59 20.83 -15.19
CA GLU A 195 -3.30 21.64 -14.19
C GLU A 195 -2.83 21.36 -12.76
N TYR A 196 -2.63 20.09 -12.43
CA TYR A 196 -2.13 19.72 -11.10
C TYR A 196 -0.66 20.08 -10.89
N SER A 197 0.19 20.05 -11.91
CA SER A 197 1.56 20.56 -11.81
C SER A 197 1.56 22.06 -11.50
N ARG A 198 0.76 22.85 -12.23
CA ARG A 198 0.58 24.28 -11.94
C ARG A 198 0.05 24.51 -10.54
N TYR A 199 -1.01 23.80 -10.18
CA TYR A 199 -1.60 23.91 -8.84
C TYR A 199 -0.58 23.64 -7.75
N GLN A 200 0.14 22.51 -7.82
CA GLN A 200 1.07 22.07 -6.77
C GLN A 200 2.30 22.98 -6.67
N PHE A 201 2.88 23.41 -7.80
CA PHE A 201 4.14 24.14 -7.80
C PHE A 201 3.97 25.67 -7.77
N GLU A 202 2.85 26.19 -8.27
CA GLU A 202 2.68 27.64 -8.47
C GLU A 202 1.56 28.22 -7.61
N GLU A 203 0.37 27.60 -7.57
CA GLU A 203 -0.85 28.22 -7.07
C GLU A 203 -1.28 27.76 -5.66
N LEU A 204 -0.72 26.63 -5.17
CA LEU A 204 -1.14 26.07 -3.88
C LEU A 204 -0.94 27.07 -2.74
N ASP A 205 -2.02 27.36 -2.00
CA ASP A 205 -1.99 28.18 -0.78
C ASP A 205 -1.39 27.36 0.38
N ALA A 206 -0.14 27.64 0.69
CA ALA A 206 0.60 26.94 1.74
C ALA A 206 -0.05 27.18 3.12
N ALA A 207 -0.56 28.38 3.42
CA ALA A 207 -1.18 28.67 4.71
C ALA A 207 -2.45 27.82 4.94
N PHE A 208 -3.26 27.65 3.90
CA PHE A 208 -4.42 26.77 3.93
C PHE A 208 -4.02 25.30 4.20
N PHE A 209 -2.97 24.79 3.54
CA PHE A 209 -2.53 23.41 3.74
C PHE A 209 -1.87 23.16 5.11
N PHE A 210 -1.18 24.15 5.68
CA PHE A 210 -0.70 24.06 7.07
C PHE A 210 -1.86 23.98 8.06
N ASP A 211 -2.91 24.81 7.88
CA ASP A 211 -4.11 24.77 8.73
C ASP A 211 -4.86 23.43 8.58
N LEU A 212 -5.01 22.92 7.35
CA LEU A 212 -5.61 21.61 7.11
C LEU A 212 -4.84 20.49 7.82
N PHE A 213 -3.51 20.47 7.70
CA PHE A 213 -2.69 19.46 8.36
C PHE A 213 -2.93 19.46 9.87
N ASP A 214 -2.85 20.64 10.49
CA ASP A 214 -3.06 20.78 11.94
C ASP A 214 -4.47 20.39 12.38
N ARG A 215 -5.50 20.65 11.56
CA ARG A 215 -6.89 20.24 11.82
C ARG A 215 -7.05 18.73 11.72
N TYR A 216 -6.52 18.11 10.68
CA TYR A 216 -6.59 16.66 10.51
C TYR A 216 -5.88 15.92 11.64
N GLU A 217 -4.70 16.38 12.08
CA GLU A 217 -4.00 15.78 13.21
C GLU A 217 -4.80 15.88 14.51
N ARG A 218 -5.41 17.05 14.81
CA ARG A 218 -6.28 17.20 15.99
C ARG A 218 -7.51 16.30 15.92
N GLU A 219 -8.14 16.21 14.75
CA GLU A 219 -9.32 15.37 14.53
C GLU A 219 -8.97 13.89 14.64
N HIS A 220 -7.83 13.45 14.11
CA HIS A 220 -7.30 12.11 14.30
C HIS A 220 -7.26 11.73 15.79
N GLY A 221 -6.62 12.55 16.63
CA GLY A 221 -6.55 12.29 18.07
C GLY A 221 -7.93 12.24 18.74
N ARG A 222 -8.84 13.15 18.37
CA ARG A 222 -10.22 13.18 18.87
C ARG A 222 -10.99 11.90 18.53
N LEU A 223 -10.85 11.42 17.30
CA LEU A 223 -11.52 10.20 16.83
C LEU A 223 -10.98 8.94 17.50
N LEU A 224 -9.65 8.81 17.63
CA LEU A 224 -9.04 7.70 18.38
C LEU A 224 -9.49 7.66 19.82
N GLY A 225 -9.57 8.81 20.50
CA GLY A 225 -10.08 8.90 21.86
C GLY A 225 -11.57 8.47 22.01
N ARG A 226 -12.28 8.28 20.91
CA ARG A 226 -13.65 7.75 20.83
C ARG A 226 -13.73 6.32 20.28
N GLY A 227 -12.60 5.68 20.03
CA GLY A 227 -12.54 4.32 19.46
C GLY A 227 -12.90 4.25 17.96
N LEU A 228 -12.91 5.40 17.25
CA LEU A 228 -13.27 5.48 15.83
C LEU A 228 -12.01 5.38 14.96
N VAL A 229 -11.46 4.18 14.85
CA VAL A 229 -10.15 3.92 14.24
C VAL A 229 -10.12 4.22 12.73
N LEU A 230 -11.13 3.75 11.97
CA LEU A 230 -11.14 3.93 10.52
C LEU A 230 -11.24 5.40 10.10
N PRO A 231 -12.17 6.22 10.65
CA PRO A 231 -12.19 7.65 10.40
C PRO A 231 -10.92 8.36 10.87
N ALA A 232 -10.29 7.91 11.98
CA ALA A 232 -9.03 8.46 12.43
C ALA A 232 -7.91 8.20 11.40
N TYR A 233 -7.80 6.98 10.87
CA TYR A 233 -6.81 6.66 9.85
C TYR A 233 -7.04 7.46 8.56
N GLU A 234 -8.29 7.75 8.19
CA GLU A 234 -8.59 8.67 7.08
C GLU A 234 -7.96 10.06 7.30
N MET A 235 -8.02 10.60 8.53
CA MET A 235 -7.35 11.87 8.85
C MET A 235 -5.83 11.76 8.72
N CYS A 236 -5.23 10.61 9.04
CA CYS A 236 -3.81 10.33 8.81
C CYS A 236 -3.47 10.38 7.31
N MET A 237 -4.26 9.74 6.44
CA MET A 237 -4.06 9.78 4.99
C MET A 237 -4.17 11.21 4.44
N LYS A 238 -5.18 11.98 4.86
CA LYS A 238 -5.36 13.39 4.49
C LYS A 238 -4.19 14.26 4.95
N SER A 239 -3.66 14.03 6.15
CA SER A 239 -2.46 14.72 6.65
C SER A 239 -1.24 14.39 5.80
N SER A 240 -1.07 13.12 5.41
CA SER A 240 0.02 12.71 4.52
C SER A 240 -0.05 13.41 3.17
N HIS A 241 -1.24 13.53 2.57
CA HIS A 241 -1.42 14.26 1.31
C HIS A 241 -1.14 15.76 1.47
N ALA A 242 -1.62 16.39 2.54
CA ALA A 242 -1.34 17.80 2.84
C ALA A 242 0.17 18.05 2.99
N PHE A 243 0.89 17.17 3.68
CA PHE A 243 2.35 17.21 3.77
C PHE A 243 3.02 17.10 2.40
N ASN A 244 2.63 16.11 1.57
CA ASN A 244 3.20 15.93 0.23
C ASN A 244 2.96 17.14 -0.67
N SER A 245 1.82 17.81 -0.53
CA SER A 245 1.48 19.02 -1.27
C SER A 245 2.32 20.23 -0.83
N LEU A 246 2.53 20.38 0.48
CA LEU A 246 3.43 21.42 1.03
C LEU A 246 4.90 21.19 0.61
N ASP A 247 5.36 19.92 0.61
CA ASP A 247 6.69 19.55 0.16
C ASP A 247 6.89 19.87 -1.33
N ALA A 248 5.93 19.51 -2.18
CA ALA A 248 5.94 19.85 -3.61
C ALA A 248 5.94 21.36 -3.87
N ARG A 249 5.18 22.12 -3.09
CA ARG A 249 5.12 23.59 -3.16
C ARG A 249 6.44 24.26 -2.75
N GLY A 250 7.36 23.51 -2.12
CA GLY A 250 8.58 24.07 -1.55
C GLY A 250 8.33 24.95 -0.31
N ALA A 251 7.18 24.77 0.35
CA ALA A 251 6.79 25.54 1.52
C ALA A 251 7.42 25.04 2.83
N ILE A 252 8.12 23.89 2.80
CA ILE A 252 8.71 23.23 3.95
C ILE A 252 10.24 23.13 3.78
N SER A 253 10.99 23.54 4.79
CA SER A 253 12.43 23.33 4.83
C SER A 253 12.78 21.85 5.06
N VAL A 254 14.03 21.46 4.79
CA VAL A 254 14.52 20.09 5.01
C VAL A 254 14.34 19.67 6.49
N THR A 255 14.56 20.56 7.44
CA THR A 255 14.37 20.28 8.87
C THR A 255 12.89 20.10 9.22
N GLU A 256 12.02 20.94 8.70
CA GLU A 256 10.57 20.84 8.91
C GLU A 256 10.00 19.57 8.28
N ARG A 257 10.53 19.15 7.13
CA ARG A 257 10.13 17.92 6.46
C ARG A 257 10.23 16.72 7.40
N GLN A 258 11.34 16.58 8.14
CA GLN A 258 11.50 15.48 9.11
C GLN A 258 10.47 15.56 10.23
N ARG A 259 10.13 16.78 10.68
CA ARG A 259 9.08 16.99 11.69
C ARG A 259 7.70 16.55 11.18
N PHE A 260 7.32 16.90 9.95
CA PHE A 260 6.04 16.48 9.36
C PHE A 260 5.98 14.96 9.17
N ILE A 261 7.06 14.34 8.67
CA ILE A 261 7.18 12.87 8.57
C ILE A 261 6.94 12.23 9.95
N GLY A 262 7.56 12.75 11.01
CA GLY A 262 7.37 12.26 12.37
C GLY A 262 5.93 12.38 12.87
N ARG A 263 5.23 13.48 12.55
CA ARG A 263 3.82 13.69 12.92
C ARG A 263 2.90 12.69 12.20
N VAL A 264 3.07 12.49 10.88
CA VAL A 264 2.28 11.49 10.13
C VAL A 264 2.58 10.08 10.65
N ARG A 265 3.85 9.75 10.91
CA ARG A 265 4.25 8.47 11.49
C ARG A 265 3.60 8.21 12.85
N ALA A 266 3.51 9.23 13.70
CA ALA A 266 2.84 9.11 15.00
C ALA A 266 1.34 8.80 14.85
N MET A 267 0.66 9.46 13.91
CA MET A 267 -0.75 9.16 13.60
C MET A 267 -0.92 7.75 13.03
N ALA A 268 -0.06 7.33 12.11
CA ALA A 268 -0.09 5.99 11.53
C ALA A 268 0.10 4.92 12.61
N LYS A 269 1.09 5.10 13.51
CA LYS A 269 1.33 4.21 14.63
C LYS A 269 0.13 4.10 15.57
N ALA A 270 -0.42 5.24 16.00
CA ALA A 270 -1.57 5.25 16.90
C ALA A 270 -2.80 4.59 16.25
N SER A 271 -3.02 4.79 14.93
CA SER A 271 -4.07 4.10 14.18
C SER A 271 -3.83 2.59 14.10
N ALA A 272 -2.58 2.16 13.87
CA ALA A 272 -2.21 0.75 13.80
C ALA A 272 -2.44 0.04 15.14
N GLU A 273 -1.98 0.63 16.25
CA GLU A 273 -2.17 0.10 17.59
C GLU A 273 -3.67 -0.01 17.94
N ALA A 274 -4.44 1.05 17.69
CA ALA A 274 -5.88 1.06 17.95
C ALA A 274 -6.62 0.04 17.07
N TYR A 275 -6.20 -0.14 15.81
CA TYR A 275 -6.80 -1.11 14.90
C TYR A 275 -6.61 -2.55 15.41
N VAL A 276 -5.38 -2.94 15.77
CA VAL A 276 -5.11 -4.30 16.27
C VAL A 276 -5.86 -4.55 17.56
N ALA A 277 -5.90 -3.58 18.50
CA ALA A 277 -6.68 -3.70 19.73
C ALA A 277 -8.18 -3.86 19.45
N ALA A 278 -8.74 -3.11 18.49
CA ALA A 278 -10.13 -3.25 18.09
C ALA A 278 -10.42 -4.64 17.48
N ARG A 279 -9.50 -5.19 16.65
CA ARG A 279 -9.62 -6.55 16.09
C ARG A 279 -9.56 -7.61 17.19
N ALA A 280 -8.67 -7.46 18.15
CA ALA A 280 -8.60 -8.33 19.33
C ALA A 280 -9.89 -8.26 20.16
N GLY A 281 -10.45 -7.06 20.37
CA GLY A 281 -11.74 -6.86 21.03
C GLY A 281 -12.89 -7.63 20.36
N LEU A 282 -12.84 -7.80 19.04
CA LEU A 282 -13.79 -8.60 18.25
C LEU A 282 -13.45 -10.10 18.22
N GLY A 283 -12.35 -10.55 18.84
CA GLY A 283 -11.88 -11.93 18.81
C GLY A 283 -11.26 -12.36 17.49
N PHE A 284 -10.69 -11.42 16.70
CA PHE A 284 -10.10 -11.69 15.39
C PHE A 284 -11.05 -12.46 14.46
N PRO A 285 -12.14 -11.85 13.98
CA PRO A 285 -13.27 -12.54 13.36
C PRO A 285 -12.99 -13.20 11.99
N LEU A 286 -11.80 -12.99 11.40
CA LEU A 286 -11.39 -13.72 10.19
C LEU A 286 -10.68 -15.05 10.49
N LEU A 287 -10.49 -15.37 11.77
CA LEU A 287 -9.98 -16.67 12.22
C LEU A 287 -11.14 -17.62 12.55
N PRO A 288 -10.93 -18.97 12.51
CA PRO A 288 -11.85 -19.91 13.15
C PRO A 288 -12.11 -19.53 14.62
N THR A 289 -13.32 -19.72 15.09
CA THR A 289 -13.78 -19.19 16.38
C THR A 289 -12.90 -19.61 17.56
N ASP A 290 -12.46 -20.85 17.60
CA ASP A 290 -11.58 -21.41 18.63
C ASP A 290 -10.17 -20.82 18.56
N VAL A 291 -9.63 -20.68 17.36
CA VAL A 291 -8.31 -20.05 17.11
C VAL A 291 -8.36 -18.57 17.46
N GLY A 292 -9.44 -17.86 17.07
CA GLY A 292 -9.66 -16.46 17.39
C GLY A 292 -9.75 -16.20 18.88
N ALA A 293 -10.47 -17.07 19.62
CA ALA A 293 -10.56 -16.99 21.07
C ALA A 293 -9.20 -17.20 21.74
N ALA A 294 -8.42 -18.18 21.29
CA ALA A 294 -7.07 -18.43 21.80
C ALA A 294 -6.10 -17.28 21.48
N ALA A 295 -6.16 -16.73 20.25
CA ALA A 295 -5.38 -15.57 19.84
C ALA A 295 -5.72 -14.32 20.68
N LYS A 296 -7.02 -14.09 20.94
CA LYS A 296 -7.47 -13.00 21.82
C LYS A 296 -6.92 -13.17 23.24
N ALA A 297 -7.03 -14.36 23.82
CA ALA A 297 -6.51 -14.62 25.16
C ALA A 297 -4.98 -14.36 25.25
N ALA A 298 -4.21 -14.74 24.21
CA ALA A 298 -2.79 -14.46 24.13
C ALA A 298 -2.51 -12.95 23.99
N PHE A 299 -3.32 -12.23 23.20
CA PHE A 299 -3.24 -10.77 23.08
C PHE A 299 -3.49 -10.10 24.43
N ASP A 300 -4.60 -10.43 25.10
CA ASP A 300 -4.97 -9.85 26.39
C ASP A 300 -3.91 -10.14 27.47
N GLY A 301 -3.32 -11.33 27.46
CA GLY A 301 -2.25 -11.73 28.41
C GLY A 301 -0.92 -11.00 28.21
N ALA A 302 -0.70 -10.41 27.04
CA ALA A 302 0.55 -9.71 26.70
C ALA A 302 0.39 -8.19 26.57
N ILE A 303 -0.83 -7.65 26.75
CA ILE A 303 -1.12 -6.22 26.45
C ILE A 303 -0.34 -5.26 27.35
N ASP A 304 -0.03 -5.62 28.58
CA ASP A 304 0.78 -4.83 29.51
C ASP A 304 2.21 -4.60 28.99
N SER A 305 2.70 -5.47 28.09
CA SER A 305 3.98 -5.33 27.40
C SER A 305 3.89 -4.48 26.14
N GLY A 306 2.73 -3.93 25.84
CA GLY A 306 2.43 -3.10 24.68
C GLY A 306 1.77 -3.85 23.52
N VAL A 307 1.09 -3.10 22.66
CA VAL A 307 0.28 -3.66 21.55
C VAL A 307 1.12 -4.51 20.58
N ASN A 308 2.37 -4.14 20.31
CA ASN A 308 3.25 -4.92 19.44
C ASN A 308 3.51 -6.33 20.02
N ALA A 309 3.87 -6.41 21.29
CA ALA A 309 4.09 -7.69 21.96
C ALA A 309 2.80 -8.55 21.99
N ALA A 310 1.66 -7.91 22.25
CA ALA A 310 0.36 -8.57 22.27
C ALA A 310 -0.04 -9.10 20.87
N ALA A 311 0.19 -8.32 19.81
CA ALA A 311 -0.07 -8.74 18.43
C ALA A 311 0.79 -9.95 18.04
N LEU A 312 2.08 -9.93 18.39
CA LEU A 312 2.99 -11.06 18.16
C LEU A 312 2.59 -12.31 18.95
N ALA A 313 2.15 -12.16 20.20
CA ALA A 313 1.66 -13.27 21.02
C ALA A 313 0.45 -13.94 20.36
N ALA A 314 -0.54 -13.17 19.94
CA ALA A 314 -1.70 -13.66 19.20
C ALA A 314 -1.31 -14.38 17.90
N ALA A 315 -0.39 -13.80 17.13
CA ALA A 315 0.07 -14.35 15.86
C ALA A 315 0.81 -15.69 16.03
N ARG A 316 1.60 -15.85 17.09
CA ARG A 316 2.26 -17.13 17.41
C ARG A 316 1.26 -18.24 17.68
N VAL A 317 0.15 -17.95 18.37
CA VAL A 317 -0.95 -18.92 18.61
C VAL A 317 -1.56 -19.36 17.27
N VAL A 318 -1.86 -18.42 16.38
CA VAL A 318 -2.41 -18.73 15.05
C VAL A 318 -1.43 -19.58 14.25
N ARG A 319 -0.14 -19.23 14.22
CA ARG A 319 0.91 -20.02 13.54
C ARG A 319 1.02 -21.43 14.09
N ALA A 320 0.93 -21.61 15.40
CA ALA A 320 0.97 -22.91 16.02
C ALA A 320 -0.23 -23.79 15.64
N SER A 321 -1.44 -23.21 15.57
CA SER A 321 -2.65 -23.95 15.16
C SER A 321 -2.60 -24.44 13.70
N GLN A 322 -1.86 -23.76 12.83
CA GLN A 322 -1.70 -24.13 11.42
C GLN A 322 -0.68 -25.26 11.20
N ARG A 323 0.29 -25.47 12.11
CA ARG A 323 1.34 -26.49 11.98
C ARG A 323 0.89 -27.92 12.32
N GLY A 324 -0.28 -28.12 12.96
CA GLY A 324 -0.75 -29.44 13.40
C GLY A 324 0.11 -30.06 14.52
N PRO A 325 -0.35 -31.13 15.16
CA PRO A 325 0.34 -31.72 16.33
C PRO A 325 1.68 -32.45 16.02
N GLY A 326 2.15 -32.48 14.77
CA GLY A 326 3.36 -33.22 14.35
C GLY A 326 4.62 -32.40 14.07
N ALA A 327 4.56 -31.06 14.04
CA ALA A 327 5.67 -30.21 13.55
C ALA A 327 6.61 -29.65 14.65
N ALA A 328 6.54 -30.15 15.87
CA ALA A 328 7.27 -29.59 17.03
C ALA A 328 8.76 -30.02 17.15
N HIS A 329 9.34 -30.70 16.18
CA HIS A 329 10.67 -31.30 16.36
C HIS A 329 11.78 -30.81 15.39
N GLU A 330 11.60 -29.71 14.66
CA GLU A 330 12.62 -29.28 13.67
C GLU A 330 13.30 -27.91 13.94
N GLU A 331 13.10 -27.30 15.10
CA GLU A 331 13.86 -26.11 15.51
C GLU A 331 14.35 -26.26 16.96
N ALA A 332 15.45 -27.03 17.15
CA ALA A 332 16.29 -27.02 18.35
C ALA A 332 17.73 -26.68 17.96
#